data_a572b619128c231b302f344e809c35e6
#
_entry.id   a572b619128c231b302f344e809c35e6
#
_cell.length_a   1.000
_cell.length_b   1.000
_cell.length_c   1.000
_cell.angle_alpha   90.00
_cell.angle_beta   90.00
_cell.angle_gamma   90.00
#
_symmetry.space_group_name_H-M   'P 1'
#
loop_
_entity.id
_entity.type
_entity.pdbx_description
1 polymer ?
#
loop_
_entity_poly.entity_id
_entity_poly.type
_entity_poly.pdbx_seq_one_letter_code
_entity_poly.pdbx_strand_id
1 'polypeptide(L)'
;MDLALDMAGVRLGERVLQAGMGNTKLFAKLAGKAGLSGRACAMVDNPEAARALEAAAAAEGVLVEVLVAEGLTGPFADGSFDVGVVDGNALLRGTETERQGRLGAVRRAVRPSGRVLVIRSVSLGLAARLGFGPSHAGPSAEATALLNALQEAGFRPVRLLAEREGMTFVEGFRPAGRGQ
;
A
#
# COMPACT_ATOMS: atom_id res chain seq x y z
N MET A 1 -8.46 -17.99 -0.68
CA MET A 1 -7.32 -17.33 -1.35
C MET A 1 -7.47 -15.85 -1.01
N ASP A 2 -6.42 -15.20 -0.50
CA ASP A 2 -6.50 -13.81 -0.06
C ASP A 2 -6.05 -12.91 -1.23
N LEU A 3 -7.04 -12.38 -1.97
CA LEU A 3 -6.79 -11.58 -3.18
C LEU A 3 -5.77 -10.46 -2.96
N ALA A 4 -5.87 -9.75 -1.83
CA ALA A 4 -4.97 -8.65 -1.55
C ALA A 4 -3.52 -9.12 -1.32
N LEU A 5 -3.35 -10.27 -0.66
CA LEU A 5 -2.05 -10.88 -0.44
C LEU A 5 -1.41 -11.35 -1.75
N ASP A 6 -2.21 -11.91 -2.65
CA ASP A 6 -1.75 -12.37 -3.97
C ASP A 6 -1.40 -11.19 -4.88
N MET A 7 -2.24 -10.14 -4.88
CA MET A 7 -1.97 -8.91 -5.65
C MET A 7 -0.73 -8.16 -5.15
N ALA A 8 -0.47 -8.17 -3.84
CA ALA A 8 0.74 -7.57 -3.28
C ALA A 8 2.02 -8.30 -3.75
N GLY A 9 1.94 -9.60 -4.03
CA GLY A 9 3.01 -10.38 -4.63
C GLY A 9 4.34 -10.30 -3.86
N VAL A 10 4.29 -10.13 -2.53
CA VAL A 10 5.48 -10.06 -1.68
C VAL A 10 6.21 -11.41 -1.68
N ARG A 11 7.52 -11.36 -1.81
CA ARG A 11 8.39 -12.52 -1.85
C ARG A 11 9.21 -12.66 -0.57
N LEU A 12 9.65 -13.85 -0.29
CA LEU A 12 10.57 -14.12 0.82
C LEU A 12 11.84 -13.26 0.68
N GLY A 13 12.25 -12.62 1.78
CA GLY A 13 13.41 -11.73 1.83
C GLY A 13 13.15 -10.30 1.39
N GLU A 14 11.97 -9.96 0.85
CA GLU A 14 11.66 -8.57 0.49
C GLU A 14 11.43 -7.69 1.73
N ARG A 15 11.81 -6.42 1.60
CA ARG A 15 11.59 -5.37 2.60
C ARG A 15 10.32 -4.62 2.23
N VAL A 16 9.32 -4.69 3.11
CA VAL A 16 7.97 -4.15 2.88
C VAL A 16 7.74 -2.93 3.77
N LEU A 17 7.28 -1.84 3.18
CA LEU A 17 6.80 -0.65 3.88
C LEU A 17 5.30 -0.53 3.70
N GLN A 18 4.54 -0.47 4.79
CA GLN A 18 3.14 -0.03 4.76
C GLN A 18 3.03 1.43 5.18
N ALA A 19 2.38 2.26 4.37
CA ALA A 19 2.07 3.65 4.68
C ALA A 19 0.56 3.82 4.94
N GLY A 20 0.24 4.20 6.17
CA GLY A 20 -1.13 4.21 6.71
C GLY A 20 -1.50 2.91 7.41
N MET A 21 -2.61 2.93 8.16
CA MET A 21 -3.06 1.75 8.90
C MET A 21 -3.48 0.62 7.95
N GLY A 22 -4.22 0.95 6.89
CA GLY A 22 -4.70 -0.03 5.93
C GLY A 22 -5.47 -1.19 6.58
N ASN A 23 -5.26 -2.39 6.06
CA ASN A 23 -5.76 -3.63 6.65
C ASN A 23 -4.66 -4.29 7.49
N THR A 24 -4.82 -4.25 8.80
CA THR A 24 -3.81 -4.75 9.77
C THR A 24 -3.50 -6.24 9.60
N LYS A 25 -4.53 -7.06 9.32
CA LYS A 25 -4.35 -8.50 9.08
C LYS A 25 -3.60 -8.77 7.77
N LEU A 26 -3.87 -7.97 6.73
CA LEU A 26 -3.13 -8.08 5.49
C LEU A 26 -1.65 -7.74 5.71
N PHE A 27 -1.34 -6.68 6.45
CA PHE A 27 0.04 -6.32 6.75
C PHE A 27 0.77 -7.43 7.51
N ALA A 28 0.15 -8.02 8.52
CA ALA A 28 0.73 -9.15 9.24
C ALA A 28 1.03 -10.36 8.32
N LYS A 29 0.12 -10.68 7.40
CA LYS A 29 0.34 -11.73 6.39
C LYS A 29 1.44 -11.37 5.40
N LEU A 30 1.57 -10.11 4.99
CA LEU A 30 2.67 -9.63 4.14
C LEU A 30 4.01 -9.77 4.85
N ALA A 31 4.08 -9.44 6.16
CA ALA A 31 5.25 -9.65 7.00
C ALA A 31 5.62 -11.15 7.07
N GLY A 32 4.63 -12.02 7.23
CA GLY A 32 4.84 -13.47 7.17
C GLY A 32 5.39 -13.95 5.82
N LYS A 33 4.92 -13.39 4.70
CA LYS A 33 5.46 -13.70 3.35
C LYS A 33 6.90 -13.22 3.18
N ALA A 34 7.23 -12.03 3.68
CA ALA A 34 8.61 -11.52 3.68
C ALA A 34 9.55 -12.41 4.50
N GLY A 35 9.03 -13.00 5.57
CA GLY A 35 9.76 -13.92 6.43
C GLY A 35 10.89 -13.27 7.22
N LEU A 36 11.65 -14.10 7.95
CA LEU A 36 12.73 -13.62 8.83
C LEU A 36 13.93 -13.00 8.09
N SER A 37 14.12 -13.33 6.82
CA SER A 37 15.16 -12.73 5.97
C SER A 37 14.74 -11.40 5.35
N GLY A 38 13.45 -11.06 5.40
CA GLY A 38 12.90 -9.80 4.98
C GLY A 38 12.76 -8.80 6.12
N ARG A 39 12.05 -7.71 5.85
CA ARG A 39 11.71 -6.68 6.83
C ARG A 39 10.31 -6.17 6.57
N ALA A 40 9.49 -6.02 7.60
CA ALA A 40 8.18 -5.40 7.49
C ALA A 40 8.09 -4.21 8.43
N CYS A 41 7.92 -3.01 7.83
CA CYS A 41 7.72 -1.76 8.56
C CYS A 41 6.35 -1.18 8.23
N ALA A 42 5.70 -0.60 9.22
CA ALA A 42 4.51 0.21 9.01
C ALA A 42 4.74 1.64 9.52
N MET A 43 4.18 2.60 8.83
CA MET A 43 4.19 4.00 9.18
C MET A 43 2.75 4.46 9.33
N VAL A 44 2.38 4.94 10.51
CA VAL A 44 1.03 5.38 10.86
C VAL A 44 1.05 6.75 11.49
N ASP A 45 -0.09 7.44 11.49
CA ASP A 45 -0.21 8.81 11.97
C ASP A 45 -0.63 8.92 13.44
N ASN A 46 -0.98 7.80 14.09
CA ASN A 46 -1.41 7.82 15.48
C ASN A 46 -1.04 6.51 16.23
N PRO A 47 -0.90 6.57 17.57
CA PRO A 47 -0.52 5.42 18.40
C PRO A 47 -1.57 4.30 18.47
N GLU A 48 -2.84 4.59 18.21
CA GLU A 48 -3.90 3.57 18.19
C GLU A 48 -3.74 2.64 16.99
N ALA A 49 -3.49 3.23 15.82
CA ALA A 49 -3.18 2.48 14.61
C ALA A 49 -1.92 1.62 14.78
N ALA A 50 -0.89 2.15 15.45
CA ALA A 50 0.33 1.39 15.76
C ALA A 50 0.01 0.15 16.59
N ARG A 51 -0.69 0.31 17.71
CA ARG A 51 -1.11 -0.82 18.57
C ARG A 51 -1.95 -1.86 17.84
N ALA A 52 -2.84 -1.43 16.93
CA ALA A 52 -3.66 -2.34 16.14
C ALA A 52 -2.81 -3.19 15.18
N LEU A 53 -1.79 -2.60 14.55
CA LEU A 53 -0.85 -3.31 13.67
C LEU A 53 0.03 -4.29 14.46
N GLU A 54 0.58 -3.85 15.60
CA GLU A 54 1.39 -4.69 16.48
C GLU A 54 0.59 -5.90 17.01
N ALA A 55 -0.66 -5.67 17.45
CA ALA A 55 -1.54 -6.73 17.90
C ALA A 55 -1.86 -7.74 16.79
N ALA A 56 -2.11 -7.27 15.56
CA ALA A 56 -2.35 -8.14 14.43
C ALA A 56 -1.09 -8.96 14.06
N ALA A 57 0.09 -8.36 14.12
CA ALA A 57 1.34 -9.04 13.88
C ALA A 57 1.64 -10.10 14.96
N ALA A 58 1.42 -9.77 16.23
CA ALA A 58 1.57 -10.71 17.34
C ALA A 58 0.62 -11.91 17.20
N ALA A 59 -0.63 -11.69 16.78
CA ALA A 59 -1.60 -12.76 16.56
C ALA A 59 -1.20 -13.73 15.43
N GLU A 60 -0.48 -13.24 14.43
CA GLU A 60 0.07 -14.04 13.32
C GLU A 60 1.49 -14.60 13.63
N GLY A 61 2.08 -14.24 14.77
CA GLY A 61 3.42 -14.68 15.16
C GLY A 61 4.55 -14.10 14.30
N VAL A 62 4.37 -12.89 13.77
CA VAL A 62 5.35 -12.23 12.89
C VAL A 62 5.96 -11.00 13.54
N LEU A 63 7.18 -10.68 13.15
CA LEU A 63 7.88 -9.48 13.61
C LEU A 63 7.62 -8.31 12.63
N VAL A 64 7.28 -7.17 13.19
CA VAL A 64 7.07 -5.92 12.44
C VAL A 64 7.69 -4.74 13.19
N GLU A 65 8.08 -3.72 12.47
CA GLU A 65 8.46 -2.42 13.02
C GLU A 65 7.32 -1.44 12.74
N VAL A 66 6.82 -0.76 13.77
CA VAL A 66 5.75 0.24 13.59
C VAL A 66 6.27 1.60 14.07
N LEU A 67 6.15 2.60 13.20
CA LEU A 67 6.54 3.97 13.48
C LEU A 67 5.31 4.87 13.45
N VAL A 68 5.17 5.70 14.48
CA VAL A 68 4.19 6.78 14.49
C VAL A 68 4.88 8.03 13.97
N ALA A 69 4.41 8.54 12.83
CA ALA A 69 4.97 9.71 12.16
C ALA A 69 3.87 10.55 11.52
N GLU A 70 3.79 11.80 11.91
CA GLU A 70 2.84 12.75 11.34
C GLU A 70 3.02 12.88 9.81
N GLY A 71 1.91 12.89 9.09
CA GLY A 71 1.92 12.97 7.63
C GLY A 71 2.49 11.75 6.91
N LEU A 72 2.74 10.65 7.64
CA LEU A 72 3.35 9.42 7.12
C LEU A 72 4.74 9.66 6.49
N THR A 73 5.50 10.61 7.04
CA THR A 73 6.88 10.88 6.63
C THR A 73 7.84 10.33 7.69
N GLY A 74 8.51 9.23 7.37
CA GLY A 74 9.41 8.56 8.31
C GLY A 74 10.88 8.77 7.97
N PRO A 75 11.78 8.49 8.93
CA PRO A 75 13.22 8.65 8.78
C PRO A 75 13.87 7.49 7.99
N PHE A 76 13.19 7.00 6.95
CA PHE A 76 13.75 5.92 6.15
C PHE A 76 14.78 6.44 5.16
N ALA A 77 15.90 5.74 5.08
CA ALA A 77 16.90 6.01 4.05
C ALA A 77 16.33 5.70 2.65
N ASP A 78 16.83 6.42 1.65
CA ASP A 78 16.41 6.21 0.26
C ASP A 78 16.66 4.76 -0.17
N GLY A 79 15.65 4.14 -0.77
CA GLY A 79 15.75 2.79 -1.30
C GLY A 79 15.80 1.67 -0.25
N SER A 80 15.32 1.93 0.98
CA SER A 80 15.32 0.95 2.07
C SER A 80 14.36 -0.22 1.86
N PHE A 81 13.36 -0.07 0.98
CA PHE A 81 12.29 -1.06 0.78
C PHE A 81 12.18 -1.51 -0.68
N ASP A 82 11.76 -2.75 -0.87
CA ASP A 82 11.51 -3.34 -2.18
C ASP A 82 10.07 -3.09 -2.63
N VAL A 83 9.13 -3.09 -1.66
CA VAL A 83 7.69 -2.93 -1.87
C VAL A 83 7.13 -1.91 -0.90
N GLY A 84 6.38 -0.93 -1.42
CA GLY A 84 5.51 -0.06 -0.64
C GLY A 84 4.05 -0.50 -0.75
N VAL A 85 3.32 -0.57 0.35
CA VAL A 85 1.86 -0.78 0.37
C VAL A 85 1.23 0.46 0.98
N VAL A 86 0.26 1.05 0.28
CA VAL A 86 -0.34 2.33 0.69
C VAL A 86 -1.85 2.18 0.83
N ASP A 87 -2.40 2.73 1.91
CA ASP A 87 -3.84 2.81 2.12
C ASP A 87 -4.48 3.82 1.15
N GLY A 88 -5.17 3.31 0.13
CA GLY A 88 -5.84 4.11 -0.88
C GLY A 88 -7.00 4.94 -0.32
N ASN A 89 -7.68 4.47 0.74
CA ASN A 89 -8.72 5.25 1.39
C ASN A 89 -8.14 6.49 2.09
N ALA A 90 -7.00 6.35 2.76
CA ALA A 90 -6.30 7.46 3.39
C ALA A 90 -5.77 8.47 2.34
N LEU A 91 -5.28 7.97 1.20
CA LEU A 91 -4.86 8.84 0.10
C LEU A 91 -6.01 9.68 -0.47
N LEU A 92 -7.15 9.07 -0.74
CA LEU A 92 -8.28 9.78 -1.36
C LEU A 92 -8.96 10.77 -0.42
N ARG A 93 -8.87 10.59 0.91
CA ARG A 93 -9.40 11.54 1.90
C ARG A 93 -8.50 12.76 2.14
N GLY A 94 -7.22 12.66 1.83
CA GLY A 94 -6.26 13.75 2.02
C GLY A 94 -6.38 14.84 0.94
N THR A 95 -5.89 16.03 1.26
CA THR A 95 -5.66 17.08 0.26
C THR A 95 -4.64 16.64 -0.77
N GLU A 96 -4.60 17.34 -1.92
CA GLU A 96 -3.62 17.04 -2.96
C GLU A 96 -2.17 17.15 -2.44
N THR A 97 -1.88 18.19 -1.66
CA THR A 97 -0.54 18.40 -1.07
C THR A 97 -0.15 17.24 -0.12
N GLU A 98 -1.07 16.82 0.75
CA GLU A 98 -0.82 15.67 1.66
C GLU A 98 -0.61 14.38 0.88
N ARG A 99 -1.41 14.15 -0.15
CA ARG A 99 -1.32 12.98 -1.02
C ARG A 99 0.04 12.91 -1.70
N GLN A 100 0.46 13.99 -2.33
CA GLN A 100 1.76 14.09 -3.00
C GLN A 100 2.94 13.99 -2.00
N GLY A 101 2.81 14.59 -0.82
CA GLY A 101 3.79 14.46 0.25
C GLY A 101 3.99 13.00 0.69
N ARG A 102 2.90 12.29 0.95
CA ARG A 102 2.90 10.87 1.35
C ARG A 102 3.48 9.96 0.27
N LEU A 103 3.01 10.12 -0.97
CA LEU A 103 3.51 9.32 -2.11
C LEU A 103 4.97 9.64 -2.42
N GLY A 104 5.40 10.90 -2.28
CA GLY A 104 6.80 11.30 -2.41
C GLY A 104 7.69 10.65 -1.36
N ALA A 105 7.24 10.56 -0.09
CA ALA A 105 7.95 9.88 0.98
C ALA A 105 8.08 8.38 0.70
N VAL A 106 6.99 7.72 0.32
CA VAL A 106 6.99 6.29 -0.05
C VAL A 106 7.91 6.05 -1.26
N ARG A 107 7.85 6.93 -2.28
CA ARG A 107 8.71 6.81 -3.46
C ARG A 107 10.20 6.88 -3.11
N ARG A 108 10.61 7.77 -2.19
CA ARG A 108 12.01 7.81 -1.72
C ARG A 108 12.37 6.53 -0.96
N ALA A 109 11.51 6.06 -0.07
CA ALA A 109 11.76 4.88 0.74
C ALA A 109 11.85 3.58 -0.09
N VAL A 110 11.07 3.45 -1.16
CA VAL A 110 11.13 2.30 -2.08
C VAL A 110 12.35 2.43 -3.00
N ARG A 111 13.13 1.35 -3.18
CA ARG A 111 14.33 1.38 -4.03
C ARG A 111 14.03 1.67 -5.51
N PRO A 112 15.01 2.13 -6.30
CA PRO A 112 14.88 2.15 -7.76
C PRO A 112 14.46 0.79 -8.31
N SER A 113 13.53 0.77 -9.25
CA SER A 113 12.87 -0.44 -9.78
C SER A 113 12.03 -1.22 -8.76
N GLY A 114 11.89 -0.73 -7.54
CA GLY A 114 10.93 -1.25 -6.57
C GLY A 114 9.50 -0.79 -6.92
N ARG A 115 8.52 -1.40 -6.28
CA ARG A 115 7.12 -1.16 -6.59
C ARG A 115 6.34 -0.60 -5.41
N VAL A 116 5.28 0.12 -5.72
CA VAL A 116 4.25 0.50 -4.76
C VAL A 116 2.92 -0.11 -5.17
N LEU A 117 2.17 -0.62 -4.20
CA LEU A 117 0.80 -1.07 -4.36
C LEU A 117 -0.12 -0.20 -3.53
N VAL A 118 -1.07 0.48 -4.16
CA VAL A 118 -2.15 1.20 -3.47
C VAL A 118 -3.35 0.28 -3.42
N ILE A 119 -3.84 0.02 -2.21
CA ILE A 119 -5.01 -0.81 -1.95
C ILE A 119 -6.11 0.06 -1.37
N ARG A 120 -7.22 0.16 -2.06
CA ARG A 120 -8.44 0.78 -1.58
C ARG A 120 -9.49 -0.28 -1.32
N SER A 121 -10.19 -0.20 -0.21
CA SER A 121 -11.32 -1.08 0.09
C SER A 121 -12.57 -0.27 0.38
N VAL A 122 -13.71 -0.75 -0.10
CA VAL A 122 -15.03 -0.20 0.22
C VAL A 122 -15.92 -1.31 0.77
N SER A 123 -16.75 -0.97 1.74
CA SER A 123 -17.79 -1.87 2.21
C SER A 123 -18.85 -1.99 1.11
N LEU A 124 -18.91 -3.14 0.46
CA LEU A 124 -19.96 -3.43 -0.50
C LEU A 124 -21.29 -3.66 0.25
N GLY A 125 -22.34 -2.97 -0.20
CA GLY A 125 -23.70 -3.31 0.21
C GLY A 125 -24.09 -4.74 -0.21
N LEU A 126 -25.10 -5.32 0.41
CA LEU A 126 -25.52 -6.71 0.19
C LEU A 126 -25.79 -7.01 -1.31
N ALA A 127 -26.44 -6.11 -2.03
CA ALA A 127 -26.73 -6.26 -3.46
C ALA A 127 -25.46 -6.37 -4.31
N ALA A 128 -24.45 -5.55 -4.04
CA ALA A 128 -23.18 -5.59 -4.76
C ALA A 128 -22.36 -6.86 -4.44
N ARG A 129 -22.47 -7.38 -3.19
CA ARG A 129 -21.87 -8.67 -2.80
C ARG A 129 -22.51 -9.87 -3.52
N LEU A 130 -23.75 -9.74 -3.95
CA LEU A 130 -24.49 -10.75 -4.71
C LEU A 130 -24.32 -10.60 -6.25
N GLY A 131 -23.41 -9.73 -6.69
CA GLY A 131 -23.13 -9.53 -8.12
C GLY A 131 -24.07 -8.55 -8.83
N PHE A 132 -24.99 -7.89 -8.11
CA PHE A 132 -25.93 -6.90 -8.67
C PHE A 132 -25.32 -5.47 -8.64
N GLY A 133 -24.06 -5.33 -9.00
CA GLY A 133 -23.41 -4.03 -9.14
C GLY A 133 -23.34 -3.57 -10.59
N PRO A 134 -23.23 -2.25 -10.86
CA PRO A 134 -23.05 -1.76 -12.22
C PRO A 134 -21.72 -2.31 -12.78
N SER A 135 -21.81 -2.99 -13.92
CA SER A 135 -20.64 -3.40 -14.68
C SER A 135 -20.10 -2.17 -15.40
N HIS A 136 -18.96 -1.64 -14.94
CA HIS A 136 -18.30 -0.53 -15.62
C HIS A 136 -17.36 -1.07 -16.69
N ALA A 137 -17.44 -0.51 -17.89
CA ALA A 137 -16.58 -0.87 -19.02
C ALA A 137 -15.15 -0.27 -18.92
N GLY A 138 -14.77 0.33 -17.78
CA GLY A 138 -13.48 0.96 -17.54
C GLY A 138 -13.18 1.15 -16.07
N PRO A 139 -12.02 1.73 -15.69
CA PRO A 139 -11.66 2.03 -14.32
C PRO A 139 -12.69 2.94 -13.65
N SER A 140 -12.97 2.71 -12.37
CA SER A 140 -13.80 3.63 -11.58
C SER A 140 -13.15 5.02 -11.46
N ALA A 141 -13.93 6.02 -11.06
CA ALA A 141 -13.40 7.37 -10.82
C ALA A 141 -12.29 7.35 -9.75
N GLU A 142 -12.46 6.53 -8.72
CA GLU A 142 -11.47 6.36 -7.65
C GLU A 142 -10.21 5.64 -8.14
N ALA A 143 -10.34 4.61 -8.95
CA ALA A 143 -9.19 3.96 -9.57
C ALA A 143 -8.41 4.94 -10.45
N THR A 144 -9.11 5.76 -11.23
CA THR A 144 -8.52 6.80 -12.06
C THR A 144 -7.79 7.84 -11.21
N ALA A 145 -8.38 8.28 -10.10
CA ALA A 145 -7.74 9.21 -9.16
C ALA A 145 -6.45 8.63 -8.56
N LEU A 146 -6.45 7.34 -8.19
CA LEU A 146 -5.25 6.67 -7.68
C LEU A 146 -4.16 6.51 -8.75
N LEU A 147 -4.54 6.18 -9.98
CA LEU A 147 -3.61 6.10 -11.12
C LEU A 147 -2.92 7.45 -11.34
N ASN A 148 -3.70 8.54 -11.41
CA ASN A 148 -3.18 9.89 -11.60
C ASN A 148 -2.25 10.29 -10.45
N ALA A 149 -2.66 10.08 -9.20
CA ALA A 149 -1.84 10.40 -8.03
C ALA A 149 -0.47 9.71 -8.05
N LEU A 150 -0.41 8.44 -8.42
CA LEU A 150 0.87 7.72 -8.57
C LEU A 150 1.71 8.28 -9.73
N GLN A 151 1.08 8.61 -10.86
CA GLN A 151 1.78 9.20 -12.01
C GLN A 151 2.36 10.57 -11.67
N GLU A 152 1.61 11.42 -10.99
CA GLU A 152 2.03 12.76 -10.54
C GLU A 152 3.17 12.67 -9.52
N ALA A 153 3.12 11.67 -8.61
CA ALA A 153 4.21 11.37 -7.68
C ALA A 153 5.46 10.79 -8.36
N GLY A 154 5.43 10.57 -9.68
CA GLY A 154 6.58 10.14 -10.48
C GLY A 154 6.83 8.63 -10.50
N PHE A 155 5.83 7.81 -10.19
CA PHE A 155 5.90 6.37 -10.45
C PHE A 155 5.67 6.08 -11.93
N ARG A 156 6.40 5.15 -12.52
CA ARG A 156 6.29 4.72 -13.92
C ARG A 156 6.86 3.31 -14.12
N PRO A 157 6.16 2.39 -14.83
CA PRO A 157 4.77 2.51 -15.24
C PRO A 157 3.81 2.47 -14.06
N VAL A 158 2.56 2.94 -14.28
CA VAL A 158 1.45 2.82 -13.33
C VAL A 158 0.33 2.05 -14.02
N ARG A 159 -0.30 1.11 -13.32
CA ARG A 159 -1.36 0.27 -13.87
C ARG A 159 -2.41 -0.11 -12.84
N LEU A 160 -3.64 -0.24 -13.28
CA LEU A 160 -4.72 -0.87 -12.52
C LEU A 160 -4.52 -2.40 -12.63
N LEU A 161 -4.39 -3.07 -11.49
CA LEU A 161 -4.29 -4.53 -11.45
C LEU A 161 -5.65 -5.19 -11.40
N ALA A 162 -6.54 -4.68 -10.57
CA ALA A 162 -7.90 -5.21 -10.43
C ALA A 162 -8.83 -4.21 -9.72
N GLU A 163 -10.12 -4.32 -10.04
CA GLU A 163 -11.24 -3.80 -9.25
C GLU A 163 -12.23 -4.93 -9.06
N ARG A 164 -12.21 -5.54 -7.89
CA ARG A 164 -13.08 -6.68 -7.57
C ARG A 164 -13.24 -6.86 -6.07
N GLU A 165 -14.33 -7.49 -5.66
CA GLU A 165 -14.63 -7.78 -4.25
C GLU A 165 -14.63 -6.53 -3.35
N GLY A 166 -14.99 -5.35 -3.89
CA GLY A 166 -14.95 -4.08 -3.18
C GLY A 166 -13.53 -3.54 -2.96
N MET A 167 -12.53 -4.09 -3.65
CA MET A 167 -11.15 -3.63 -3.58
C MET A 167 -10.68 -3.12 -4.93
N THR A 168 -9.87 -2.06 -4.88
CA THR A 168 -9.15 -1.50 -6.03
C THR A 168 -7.66 -1.63 -5.77
N PHE A 169 -6.93 -2.18 -6.72
CA PHE A 169 -5.48 -2.40 -6.66
C PHE A 169 -4.80 -1.64 -7.79
N VAL A 170 -3.98 -0.65 -7.42
CA VAL A 170 -3.19 0.13 -8.38
C VAL A 170 -1.71 -0.04 -8.06
N GLU A 171 -0.91 -0.39 -9.05
CA GLU A 171 0.52 -0.59 -8.92
C GLU A 171 1.29 0.49 -9.67
N GLY A 172 2.40 0.94 -9.08
CA GLY A 172 3.36 1.82 -9.72
C GLY A 172 4.80 1.40 -9.40
N PHE A 173 5.72 1.69 -10.29
CA PHE A 173 7.14 1.38 -10.09
C PHE A 173 7.95 2.67 -9.90
N ARG A 174 8.89 2.66 -8.95
CA ARG A 174 9.89 3.71 -8.90
C ARG A 174 10.82 3.54 -10.12
N PRO A 175 10.97 4.53 -10.99
CA PRO A 175 11.89 4.43 -12.12
C PRO A 175 13.31 4.06 -11.67
N ALA A 176 13.99 3.24 -12.47
CA ALA A 176 15.43 3.04 -12.29
C ALA A 176 16.13 4.41 -12.34
N GLY A 177 16.99 4.69 -11.37
CA GLY A 177 17.82 5.89 -11.44
C GLY A 177 18.56 5.88 -12.78
N ARG A 178 18.59 7.02 -13.48
CA ARG A 178 19.50 7.15 -14.62
C ARG A 178 20.90 7.00 -14.04
N GLY A 179 21.60 5.94 -14.42
CA GLY A 179 23.01 5.81 -14.10
C GLY A 179 23.74 7.06 -14.62
N GLN A 180 24.38 7.75 -13.71
CA GLN A 180 25.39 8.74 -14.06
C GLN A 180 26.65 8.03 -14.50
#